data_9b9b1f83b2eb7c1d26c0142154b077f4
#
_entry.id   9b9b1f83b2eb7c1d26c0142154b077f4
#
_cell.length_a   1.000
_cell.length_b   1.000
_cell.length_c   1.000
_cell.angle_alpha   90.00
_cell.angle_beta   90.00
_cell.angle_gamma   90.00
#
_symmetry.space_group_name_H-M   'P 1'
#
loop_
_entity.id
_entity.type
_entity.pdbx_description
1 polymer ?
#
loop_
_entity_poly.entity_id
_entity_poly.type
_entity_poly.pdbx_seq_one_letter_code
_entity_poly.pdbx_strand_id
1 'polypeptide(L)'
;LQPLLVIAGMHRSGTSLVAAMCQTAGLNIGSRLVGPHASNPGGHFEDRSFYEFHERVLGANGRIPAGYEIHDAPLRLTDAHLSEAQNLVAERRKSDGPWGWKDPRTVLFLDFWREQLPDARFLFVIRSPWQVANSLARRDKERFRHDPCAALRLWYHYNTQIRDHAAAHPQTTLVRGLDQIIAAPQETFAAIRDHLNVPLSDPEAVYREEWLVADDVAHSHAAAAALEKACQRLHDDLGRLARA
;
A
#
# COMPACT_ATOMS: atom_id res chain seq x y z
N LEU A 1 -9.92 -14.12 -17.72
CA LEU A 1 -8.96 -13.04 -17.47
C LEU A 1 -7.84 -13.57 -16.56
N GLN A 2 -6.60 -13.08 -16.76
CA GLN A 2 -5.48 -13.43 -15.87
C GLN A 2 -5.72 -12.87 -14.47
N PRO A 3 -5.41 -13.62 -13.39
CA PRO A 3 -5.52 -13.13 -12.04
C PRO A 3 -4.68 -11.86 -11.83
N LEU A 4 -5.30 -10.84 -11.23
CA LEU A 4 -4.69 -9.54 -10.99
C LEU A 4 -4.75 -9.19 -9.50
N LEU A 5 -3.58 -8.95 -8.90
CA LEU A 5 -3.42 -8.56 -7.51
C LEU A 5 -2.79 -7.17 -7.39
N VAL A 6 -3.52 -6.24 -6.79
CA VAL A 6 -3.02 -4.90 -6.44
C VAL A 6 -2.58 -4.90 -4.98
N ILE A 7 -1.29 -4.68 -4.73
CA ILE A 7 -0.73 -4.59 -3.38
C ILE A 7 -0.58 -3.12 -3.00
N ALA A 8 -1.30 -2.68 -1.98
CA ALA A 8 -1.28 -1.31 -1.52
C ALA A 8 -1.28 -1.21 0.02
N GLY A 9 -1.24 0.00 0.52
CA GLY A 9 -1.21 0.33 1.94
C GLY A 9 -0.51 1.66 2.14
N MET A 10 -0.57 2.22 3.34
CA MET A 10 0.17 3.43 3.64
C MET A 10 1.68 3.22 3.41
N HIS A 11 2.38 4.24 2.97
CA HIS A 11 3.85 4.24 2.97
C HIS A 11 4.40 3.76 4.32
N ARG A 12 5.46 2.98 4.31
CA ARG A 12 6.12 2.40 5.51
C ARG A 12 5.31 1.33 6.25
N SER A 13 4.24 0.82 5.67
CA SER A 13 3.45 -0.28 6.24
C SER A 13 3.98 -1.68 5.89
N GLY A 14 5.12 -1.80 5.20
CA GLY A 14 5.69 -3.11 4.85
C GLY A 14 5.25 -3.64 3.47
N THR A 15 4.58 -2.83 2.65
CA THR A 15 4.12 -3.24 1.32
C THR A 15 5.24 -3.75 0.40
N SER A 16 6.48 -3.23 0.54
CA SER A 16 7.64 -3.72 -0.23
C SER A 16 8.05 -5.15 0.15
N LEU A 17 8.00 -5.49 1.44
CA LEU A 17 8.26 -6.86 1.92
C LEU A 17 7.23 -7.83 1.32
N VAL A 18 5.94 -7.47 1.41
CA VAL A 18 4.85 -8.30 0.88
C VAL A 18 4.95 -8.45 -0.63
N ALA A 19 5.30 -7.38 -1.35
CA ALA A 19 5.51 -7.45 -2.80
C ALA A 19 6.69 -8.38 -3.18
N ALA A 20 7.80 -8.32 -2.43
CA ALA A 20 8.93 -9.23 -2.62
C ALA A 20 8.51 -10.69 -2.37
N MET A 21 7.75 -10.96 -1.30
CA MET A 21 7.22 -12.30 -1.02
C MET A 21 6.26 -12.77 -2.12
N CYS A 22 5.36 -11.91 -2.60
CA CYS A 22 4.47 -12.24 -3.72
C CYS A 22 5.24 -12.52 -5.01
N GLN A 23 6.33 -11.78 -5.27
CA GLN A 23 7.19 -12.00 -6.43
C GLN A 23 7.86 -13.37 -6.37
N THR A 24 8.44 -13.76 -5.22
CA THR A 24 9.05 -15.11 -5.07
C THR A 24 7.99 -16.21 -5.14
N ALA A 25 6.75 -15.92 -4.78
CA ALA A 25 5.61 -16.83 -4.91
C ALA A 25 5.03 -16.92 -6.34
N GLY A 26 5.61 -16.20 -7.32
CA GLY A 26 5.23 -16.28 -8.73
C GLY A 26 4.31 -15.18 -9.23
N LEU A 27 4.03 -14.13 -8.44
CA LEU A 27 3.31 -12.95 -8.93
C LEU A 27 4.24 -12.08 -9.78
N ASN A 28 3.87 -11.83 -11.04
CA ASN A 28 4.58 -10.87 -11.89
C ASN A 28 4.24 -9.43 -11.48
N ILE A 29 5.07 -8.79 -10.65
CA ILE A 29 4.89 -7.41 -10.17
C ILE A 29 5.51 -6.34 -11.09
N GLY A 30 6.04 -6.74 -12.24
CA GLY A 30 6.68 -5.88 -13.23
C GLY A 30 8.13 -6.25 -13.50
N SER A 31 8.61 -5.86 -14.67
CA SER A 31 10.01 -6.12 -15.11
C SER A 31 10.94 -4.92 -14.87
N ARG A 32 10.40 -3.71 -14.74
CA ARG A 32 11.14 -2.48 -14.46
C ARG A 32 10.74 -1.93 -13.11
N LEU A 33 11.31 -2.47 -12.05
CA LEU A 33 10.99 -2.06 -10.69
C LEU A 33 11.82 -0.83 -10.26
N VAL A 34 11.24 -0.02 -9.37
CA VAL A 34 11.98 1.02 -8.65
C VAL A 34 12.95 0.33 -7.69
N GLY A 35 14.23 0.54 -7.92
CA GLY A 35 15.31 -0.15 -7.23
C GLY A 35 15.52 0.27 -5.78
N PRO A 36 16.56 -0.27 -5.13
CA PRO A 36 16.94 0.09 -3.78
C PRO A 36 17.29 1.57 -3.62
N HIS A 37 17.02 2.09 -2.44
CA HIS A 37 17.39 3.43 -2.01
C HIS A 37 17.88 3.39 -0.56
N ALA A 38 18.67 4.37 -0.12
CA ALA A 38 19.20 4.42 1.25
C ALA A 38 18.11 4.26 2.34
N SER A 39 16.89 4.78 2.08
CA SER A 39 15.74 4.64 2.98
C SER A 39 14.96 3.34 2.83
N ASN A 40 15.28 2.50 1.86
CA ASN A 40 14.71 1.17 1.61
C ASN A 40 15.73 0.26 0.91
N PRO A 41 16.71 -0.28 1.66
CA PRO A 41 17.81 -1.07 1.10
C PRO A 41 17.34 -2.34 0.38
N GLY A 42 16.20 -2.91 0.78
CA GLY A 42 15.61 -4.09 0.14
C GLY A 42 14.93 -3.84 -1.20
N GLY A 43 14.79 -2.56 -1.60
CA GLY A 43 14.09 -2.17 -2.83
C GLY A 43 12.65 -1.74 -2.60
N HIS A 44 12.14 -0.94 -3.53
CA HIS A 44 10.78 -0.43 -3.44
C HIS A 44 9.74 -1.40 -4.01
N PHE A 45 10.10 -2.22 -4.99
CA PHE A 45 9.20 -3.17 -5.66
C PHE A 45 7.97 -2.50 -6.30
N GLU A 46 8.04 -1.22 -6.64
CA GLU A 46 7.05 -0.55 -7.46
C GLU A 46 7.35 -0.78 -8.96
N ASP A 47 6.35 -1.21 -9.74
CA ASP A 47 6.44 -1.17 -11.21
C ASP A 47 6.57 0.28 -11.66
N ARG A 48 7.67 0.62 -12.33
CA ARG A 48 8.01 1.99 -12.73
C ARG A 48 6.91 2.64 -13.56
N SER A 49 6.20 1.88 -14.38
CA SER A 49 5.15 2.41 -15.24
C SER A 49 3.93 2.88 -14.44
N PHE A 50 3.46 2.09 -13.47
CA PHE A 50 2.39 2.50 -12.55
C PHE A 50 2.85 3.60 -11.58
N TYR A 51 4.09 3.49 -11.10
CA TYR A 51 4.72 4.51 -10.28
C TYR A 51 4.70 5.88 -10.97
N GLU A 52 5.22 5.98 -12.19
CA GLU A 52 5.28 7.22 -12.96
C GLU A 52 3.89 7.75 -13.36
N PHE A 53 2.93 6.84 -13.63
CA PHE A 53 1.53 7.22 -13.86
C PHE A 53 0.93 7.92 -12.63
N HIS A 54 1.05 7.33 -11.45
CA HIS A 54 0.53 7.95 -10.22
C HIS A 54 1.20 9.31 -9.95
N GLU A 55 2.52 9.43 -10.14
CA GLU A 55 3.23 10.70 -9.96
C GLU A 55 2.73 11.77 -10.92
N ARG A 56 2.53 11.45 -12.21
CA ARG A 56 2.02 12.40 -13.20
C ARG A 56 0.62 12.88 -12.85
N VAL A 57 -0.28 11.97 -12.49
CA VAL A 57 -1.66 12.34 -12.12
C VAL A 57 -1.67 13.22 -10.87
N LEU A 58 -0.91 12.86 -9.83
CA LEU A 58 -0.79 13.69 -8.63
C LEU A 58 -0.23 15.07 -8.96
N GLY A 59 0.85 15.16 -9.74
CA GLY A 59 1.43 16.43 -10.18
C GLY A 59 0.48 17.28 -11.01
N ALA A 60 -0.28 16.67 -11.94
CA ALA A 60 -1.30 17.36 -12.74
C ALA A 60 -2.47 17.93 -11.89
N ASN A 61 -2.67 17.37 -10.70
CA ASN A 61 -3.62 17.85 -9.70
C ASN A 61 -3.01 18.83 -8.68
N GLY A 62 -1.77 19.30 -8.93
CA GLY A 62 -1.06 20.20 -8.01
C GLY A 62 -0.68 19.56 -6.67
N ARG A 63 -0.60 18.22 -6.62
CA ARG A 63 -0.26 17.46 -5.42
C ARG A 63 1.20 17.01 -5.47
N ILE A 64 1.79 16.78 -4.29
CA ILE A 64 3.13 16.20 -4.22
C ILE A 64 3.11 14.78 -4.83
N PRO A 65 3.99 14.50 -5.83
CA PRO A 65 4.02 13.19 -6.50
C PRO A 65 4.24 12.00 -5.57
N ALA A 66 4.93 12.20 -4.44
CA ALA A 66 5.11 11.17 -3.42
C ALA A 66 3.83 10.80 -2.66
N GLY A 67 2.74 11.57 -2.77
CA GLY A 67 1.47 11.31 -2.10
C GLY A 67 1.49 11.62 -0.59
N TYR A 68 2.40 12.48 -0.11
CA TYR A 68 2.51 12.84 1.32
C TYR A 68 1.66 14.07 1.70
N GLU A 69 0.51 14.21 1.05
CA GLU A 69 -0.44 15.29 1.32
C GLU A 69 -1.86 14.76 1.46
N ILE A 70 -2.63 15.48 2.26
CA ILE A 70 -4.06 15.23 2.46
C ILE A 70 -4.82 16.29 1.66
N HIS A 71 -5.75 15.83 0.84
CA HIS A 71 -6.62 16.67 0.06
C HIS A 71 -8.07 16.19 0.18
N ASP A 72 -8.99 17.12 0.42
CA ASP A 72 -10.42 16.81 0.50
C ASP A 72 -11.04 16.65 -0.90
N ALA A 73 -10.48 17.34 -1.90
CA ALA A 73 -10.96 17.24 -3.27
C ALA A 73 -10.51 15.91 -3.92
N PRO A 74 -11.40 15.22 -4.66
CA PRO A 74 -11.02 14.02 -5.41
C PRO A 74 -10.00 14.36 -6.50
N LEU A 75 -9.27 13.33 -6.96
CA LEU A 75 -8.38 13.46 -8.10
C LEU A 75 -9.19 13.70 -9.37
N ARG A 76 -8.74 14.65 -10.18
CA ARG A 76 -9.27 14.87 -11.53
C ARG A 76 -8.43 14.07 -12.52
N LEU A 77 -9.07 13.08 -13.13
CA LEU A 77 -8.47 12.29 -14.20
C LEU A 77 -9.06 12.77 -15.54
N THR A 78 -8.19 12.94 -16.53
CA THR A 78 -8.55 13.31 -17.89
C THR A 78 -8.66 12.08 -18.78
N ASP A 79 -9.25 12.22 -19.98
CA ASP A 79 -9.29 11.14 -20.98
C ASP A 79 -7.88 10.64 -21.36
N ALA A 80 -6.88 11.53 -21.31
CA ALA A 80 -5.48 11.15 -21.54
C ALA A 80 -4.96 10.25 -20.41
N HIS A 81 -5.28 10.54 -19.14
CA HIS A 81 -4.93 9.67 -18.02
C HIS A 81 -5.65 8.32 -18.11
N LEU A 82 -6.92 8.32 -18.52
CA LEU A 82 -7.70 7.09 -18.74
C LEU A 82 -7.07 6.22 -19.84
N SER A 83 -6.77 6.81 -20.98
CA SER A 83 -6.13 6.10 -22.10
C SER A 83 -4.75 5.55 -21.72
N GLU A 84 -3.97 6.32 -20.94
CA GLU A 84 -2.67 5.87 -20.45
C GLU A 84 -2.82 4.67 -19.50
N ALA A 85 -3.73 4.72 -18.54
CA ALA A 85 -3.98 3.62 -17.62
C ALA A 85 -4.42 2.35 -18.35
N GLN A 86 -5.31 2.47 -19.34
CA GLN A 86 -5.76 1.36 -20.18
C GLN A 86 -4.60 0.72 -20.96
N ASN A 87 -3.70 1.53 -21.52
CA ASN A 87 -2.50 1.05 -22.21
C ASN A 87 -1.54 0.32 -21.25
N LEU A 88 -1.32 0.84 -20.04
CA LEU A 88 -0.52 0.17 -19.02
C LEU A 88 -1.07 -1.21 -18.67
N VAL A 89 -2.38 -1.29 -18.45
CA VAL A 89 -3.06 -2.56 -18.15
C VAL A 89 -2.98 -3.52 -19.35
N ALA A 90 -3.24 -3.04 -20.56
CA ALA A 90 -3.17 -3.86 -21.77
C ALA A 90 -1.76 -4.43 -21.99
N GLU A 91 -0.71 -3.63 -21.75
CA GLU A 91 0.68 -4.09 -21.83
C GLU A 91 1.00 -5.17 -20.79
N ARG A 92 0.56 -4.98 -19.54
CA ARG A 92 0.78 -5.95 -18.47
C ARG A 92 0.03 -7.27 -18.69
N ARG A 93 -1.13 -7.22 -19.32
CA ARG A 93 -1.93 -8.41 -19.67
C ARG A 93 -1.35 -9.24 -20.82
N LYS A 94 -0.27 -8.81 -21.48
CA LYS A 94 0.45 -9.61 -22.49
C LYS A 94 1.35 -10.68 -21.88
N SER A 95 1.74 -10.54 -20.61
CA SER A 95 2.55 -11.54 -19.93
C SER A 95 1.69 -12.67 -19.39
N ASP A 96 2.21 -13.90 -19.41
CA ASP A 96 1.50 -15.06 -18.89
C ASP A 96 1.45 -15.08 -17.35
N GLY A 97 0.42 -15.75 -16.80
CA GLY A 97 0.26 -16.00 -15.38
C GLY A 97 -0.32 -14.85 -14.56
N PRO A 98 -0.34 -14.97 -13.22
CA PRO A 98 -0.84 -13.95 -12.33
C PRO A 98 0.08 -12.72 -12.34
N TRP A 99 -0.53 -11.55 -12.37
CA TRP A 99 0.20 -10.29 -12.41
C TRP A 99 -0.38 -9.25 -11.47
N GLY A 100 0.35 -8.19 -11.26
CA GLY A 100 -0.09 -7.08 -10.44
C GLY A 100 0.96 -6.00 -10.33
N TRP A 101 0.75 -5.10 -9.42
CA TRP A 101 1.73 -4.09 -9.04
C TRP A 101 1.64 -3.79 -7.54
N LYS A 102 2.69 -3.18 -7.02
CA LYS A 102 2.69 -2.60 -5.68
C LYS A 102 3.00 -1.11 -5.75
N ASP A 103 2.11 -0.30 -5.24
CA ASP A 103 2.37 1.12 -5.01
C ASP A 103 1.50 1.64 -3.84
N PRO A 104 2.10 2.24 -2.79
CA PRO A 104 1.34 2.83 -1.70
C PRO A 104 0.34 3.89 -2.16
N ARG A 105 0.67 4.67 -3.19
CA ARG A 105 -0.18 5.73 -3.74
C ARG A 105 -1.45 5.21 -4.38
N THR A 106 -1.51 3.92 -4.76
CA THR A 106 -2.74 3.30 -5.26
C THR A 106 -3.93 3.52 -4.31
N VAL A 107 -3.68 3.68 -3.01
CA VAL A 107 -4.73 4.01 -2.03
C VAL A 107 -5.45 5.33 -2.38
N LEU A 108 -4.77 6.29 -2.99
CA LEU A 108 -5.35 7.56 -3.41
C LEU A 108 -6.14 7.46 -4.73
N PHE A 109 -6.10 6.30 -5.39
CA PHE A 109 -6.68 6.00 -6.70
C PHE A 109 -7.66 4.83 -6.67
N LEU A 110 -8.16 4.42 -5.49
CA LEU A 110 -8.93 3.19 -5.34
C LEU A 110 -10.17 3.15 -6.23
N ASP A 111 -10.98 4.21 -6.23
CA ASP A 111 -12.19 4.29 -7.04
C ASP A 111 -11.85 4.20 -8.54
N PHE A 112 -10.83 4.96 -8.97
CA PHE A 112 -10.35 4.93 -10.35
C PHE A 112 -9.92 3.51 -10.78
N TRP A 113 -9.03 2.88 -10.01
CA TRP A 113 -8.57 1.53 -10.38
C TRP A 113 -9.68 0.49 -10.28
N ARG A 114 -10.63 0.67 -9.38
CA ARG A 114 -11.79 -0.20 -9.28
C ARG A 114 -12.69 -0.13 -10.50
N GLU A 115 -12.90 1.06 -11.04
CA GLU A 115 -13.66 1.26 -12.28
C GLU A 115 -12.94 0.66 -13.50
N GLN A 116 -11.62 0.86 -13.60
CA GLN A 116 -10.83 0.36 -14.73
C GLN A 116 -10.60 -1.17 -14.67
N LEU A 117 -10.64 -1.76 -13.48
CA LEU A 117 -10.26 -3.14 -13.21
C LEU A 117 -11.26 -3.81 -12.26
N PRO A 118 -12.50 -4.06 -12.71
CA PRO A 118 -13.53 -4.66 -11.86
C PRO A 118 -13.18 -6.10 -11.41
N ASP A 119 -12.26 -6.77 -12.10
CA ASP A 119 -11.72 -8.09 -11.81
C ASP A 119 -10.52 -8.07 -10.85
N ALA A 120 -9.97 -6.91 -10.54
CA ALA A 120 -8.81 -6.79 -9.65
C ALA A 120 -9.13 -7.23 -8.23
N ARG A 121 -8.15 -7.91 -7.63
CA ARG A 121 -8.10 -8.22 -6.21
C ARG A 121 -7.15 -7.26 -5.51
N PHE A 122 -7.51 -6.82 -4.31
CA PHE A 122 -6.73 -5.86 -3.54
C PHE A 122 -6.22 -6.50 -2.26
N LEU A 123 -4.91 -6.37 -2.02
CA LEU A 123 -4.27 -6.72 -0.76
C LEU A 123 -3.76 -5.45 -0.09
N PHE A 124 -4.36 -5.08 1.02
CA PHE A 124 -3.91 -3.96 1.84
C PHE A 124 -3.06 -4.43 3.01
N VAL A 125 -1.86 -3.87 3.09
CA VAL A 125 -0.96 -4.09 4.22
C VAL A 125 -1.08 -2.92 5.19
N ILE A 126 -1.47 -3.20 6.42
CA ILE A 126 -1.59 -2.21 7.49
C ILE A 126 -0.49 -2.39 8.53
N ARG A 127 -0.14 -1.30 9.20
CA ARG A 127 0.84 -1.26 10.29
C ARG A 127 0.43 -0.24 11.33
N SER A 128 0.92 -0.41 12.58
CA SER A 128 0.68 0.53 13.68
C SER A 128 0.92 1.98 13.27
N PRO A 129 0.01 2.93 13.60
CA PRO A 129 0.15 4.34 13.28
C PRO A 129 1.46 4.93 13.82
N TRP A 130 1.88 4.51 15.00
CA TRP A 130 3.10 4.97 15.66
C TRP A 130 4.37 4.53 14.92
N GLN A 131 4.42 3.26 14.55
CA GLN A 131 5.55 2.71 13.80
C GLN A 131 5.68 3.35 12.42
N VAL A 132 4.57 3.62 11.74
CA VAL A 132 4.57 4.32 10.44
C VAL A 132 5.00 5.76 10.62
N ALA A 133 4.44 6.49 11.60
CA ALA A 133 4.79 7.89 11.86
C ALA A 133 6.28 8.05 12.19
N ASN A 134 6.82 7.20 13.06
CA ASN A 134 8.24 7.18 13.39
C ASN A 134 9.13 6.88 12.18
N SER A 135 8.71 5.93 11.34
CA SER A 135 9.44 5.59 10.11
C SER A 135 9.44 6.73 9.08
N LEU A 136 8.33 7.46 8.95
CA LEU A 136 8.23 8.66 8.10
C LEU A 136 9.09 9.80 8.61
N ALA A 137 9.04 10.08 9.90
CA ALA A 137 9.84 11.12 10.52
C ALA A 137 11.36 10.88 10.39
N ARG A 138 11.80 9.62 10.41
CA ARG A 138 13.21 9.27 10.14
C ARG A 138 13.58 9.44 8.66
N ARG A 139 12.66 9.11 7.74
CA ARG A 139 12.92 9.15 6.29
C ARG A 139 12.98 10.57 5.74
N ASP A 140 12.06 11.42 6.17
CA ASP A 140 11.90 12.80 5.69
C ASP A 140 11.74 13.73 6.90
N LYS A 141 12.89 13.93 7.58
CA LYS A 141 12.96 14.76 8.79
C LYS A 141 12.51 16.19 8.53
N GLU A 142 12.78 16.71 7.35
CA GLU A 142 12.48 18.09 6.98
C GLU A 142 10.97 18.30 6.87
N ARG A 143 10.27 17.38 6.23
CA ARG A 143 8.81 17.43 6.05
C ARG A 143 8.04 17.29 7.35
N PHE A 144 8.43 16.35 8.21
CA PHE A 144 7.69 16.03 9.44
C PHE A 144 8.23 16.75 10.68
N ARG A 145 9.28 17.58 10.55
CA ARG A 145 9.95 18.27 11.66
C ARG A 145 9.07 19.33 12.32
N HIS A 146 8.30 20.07 11.52
CA HIS A 146 7.55 21.23 12.01
C HIS A 146 6.12 20.88 12.47
N ASP A 147 5.69 19.65 12.19
CA ASP A 147 4.36 19.16 12.55
C ASP A 147 4.42 17.68 12.97
N PRO A 148 4.61 17.41 14.26
CA PRO A 148 4.70 16.04 14.77
C PRO A 148 3.45 15.18 14.49
N CYS A 149 2.29 15.82 14.26
CA CYS A 149 1.04 15.14 13.96
C CYS A 149 0.82 14.88 12.48
N ALA A 150 1.63 15.49 11.60
CA ALA A 150 1.43 15.37 10.14
C ALA A 150 1.47 13.91 9.67
N ALA A 151 2.41 13.12 10.18
CA ALA A 151 2.54 11.71 9.83
C ALA A 151 1.32 10.88 10.30
N LEU A 152 0.78 11.17 11.49
CA LEU A 152 -0.43 10.51 12.02
C LEU A 152 -1.68 10.91 11.24
N ARG A 153 -1.83 12.19 10.86
CA ARG A 153 -2.93 12.62 10.00
C ARG A 153 -2.86 11.95 8.63
N LEU A 154 -1.67 11.85 8.06
CA LEU A 154 -1.46 11.17 6.78
C LEU A 154 -1.78 9.68 6.90
N TRP A 155 -1.34 9.03 7.99
CA TRP A 155 -1.69 7.64 8.29
C TRP A 155 -3.22 7.45 8.38
N TYR A 156 -3.89 8.34 9.11
CA TYR A 156 -5.34 8.29 9.28
C TYR A 156 -6.07 8.44 7.94
N HIS A 157 -5.64 9.39 7.12
CA HIS A 157 -6.21 9.63 5.79
C HIS A 157 -6.11 8.39 4.88
N TYR A 158 -4.93 7.79 4.75
CA TYR A 158 -4.74 6.59 3.94
C TYR A 158 -5.55 5.39 4.46
N ASN A 159 -5.50 5.16 5.75
CA ASN A 159 -6.13 3.98 6.34
C ASN A 159 -7.66 4.10 6.44
N THR A 160 -8.22 5.32 6.46
CA THR A 160 -9.65 5.55 6.29
C THR A 160 -10.11 5.09 4.89
N GLN A 161 -9.40 5.45 3.84
CA GLN A 161 -9.73 5.01 2.48
C GLN A 161 -9.63 3.48 2.34
N ILE A 162 -8.62 2.84 2.96
CA ILE A 162 -8.50 1.38 2.98
C ILE A 162 -9.69 0.74 3.68
N ARG A 163 -10.08 1.23 4.86
CA ARG A 163 -11.24 0.72 5.62
C ARG A 163 -12.51 0.83 4.79
N ASP A 164 -12.76 1.99 4.20
CA ASP A 164 -13.99 2.27 3.46
C ASP A 164 -14.06 1.40 2.18
N HIS A 165 -12.95 1.26 1.48
CA HIS A 165 -12.86 0.36 0.32
C HIS A 165 -13.08 -1.10 0.71
N ALA A 166 -12.46 -1.58 1.79
CA ALA A 166 -12.63 -2.96 2.25
C ALA A 166 -14.08 -3.25 2.69
N ALA A 167 -14.72 -2.28 3.33
CA ALA A 167 -16.14 -2.39 3.71
C ALA A 167 -17.07 -2.43 2.49
N ALA A 168 -16.77 -1.63 1.46
CA ALA A 168 -17.58 -1.59 0.22
C ALA A 168 -17.33 -2.81 -0.69
N HIS A 169 -16.15 -3.42 -0.64
CA HIS A 169 -15.72 -4.48 -1.56
C HIS A 169 -15.11 -5.71 -0.84
N PRO A 170 -15.81 -6.32 0.14
CA PRO A 170 -15.23 -7.39 0.98
C PRO A 170 -14.86 -8.65 0.19
N GLN A 171 -15.53 -8.91 -0.96
CA GLN A 171 -15.29 -10.10 -1.78
C GLN A 171 -14.00 -10.02 -2.63
N THR A 172 -13.46 -8.82 -2.82
CA THR A 172 -12.28 -8.59 -3.66
C THR A 172 -11.13 -7.93 -2.91
N THR A 173 -11.27 -7.76 -1.59
CA THR A 173 -10.31 -7.07 -0.74
C THR A 173 -9.87 -7.95 0.41
N LEU A 174 -8.56 -8.03 0.59
CA LEU A 174 -7.94 -8.65 1.76
C LEU A 174 -7.13 -7.60 2.51
N VAL A 175 -7.34 -7.49 3.82
CA VAL A 175 -6.52 -6.65 4.72
C VAL A 175 -5.66 -7.56 5.56
N ARG A 176 -4.36 -7.24 5.73
CA ARG A 176 -3.44 -7.98 6.61
C ARG A 176 -2.53 -7.03 7.37
N GLY A 177 -2.38 -7.30 8.66
CA GLY A 177 -1.41 -6.62 9.51
C GLY A 177 0.01 -7.08 9.20
N LEU A 178 0.97 -6.16 9.14
CA LEU A 178 2.38 -6.52 8.91
C LEU A 178 2.88 -7.51 9.95
N ASP A 179 2.52 -7.32 11.23
CA ASP A 179 2.92 -8.21 12.32
C ASP A 179 2.36 -9.63 12.14
N GLN A 180 1.13 -9.77 11.64
CA GLN A 180 0.53 -11.06 11.31
C GLN A 180 1.28 -11.75 10.16
N ILE A 181 1.62 -10.99 9.10
CA ILE A 181 2.35 -11.50 7.94
C ILE A 181 3.72 -12.05 8.36
N ILE A 182 4.39 -11.37 9.28
CA ILE A 182 5.70 -11.78 9.77
C ILE A 182 5.61 -12.99 10.69
N ALA A 183 4.61 -13.01 11.58
CA ALA A 183 4.43 -14.09 12.54
C ALA A 183 4.01 -15.41 11.88
N ALA A 184 3.19 -15.35 10.83
CA ALA A 184 2.63 -16.53 10.15
C ALA A 184 2.58 -16.32 8.61
N PRO A 185 3.74 -16.28 7.94
CA PRO A 185 3.80 -15.99 6.50
C PRO A 185 3.08 -17.04 5.66
N GLN A 186 3.20 -18.33 5.97
CA GLN A 186 2.54 -19.41 5.22
C GLN A 186 1.02 -19.33 5.32
N GLU A 187 0.48 -19.09 6.51
CA GLU A 187 -0.97 -18.91 6.71
C GLU A 187 -1.48 -17.67 5.98
N THR A 188 -0.72 -16.58 6.03
CA THR A 188 -1.05 -15.36 5.29
C THR A 188 -1.11 -15.62 3.79
N PHE A 189 -0.15 -16.36 3.22
CA PHE A 189 -0.13 -16.68 1.80
C PHE A 189 -1.21 -17.68 1.41
N ALA A 190 -1.56 -18.64 2.27
CA ALA A 190 -2.75 -19.48 2.07
C ALA A 190 -4.01 -18.61 1.96
N ALA A 191 -4.21 -17.67 2.89
CA ALA A 191 -5.33 -16.74 2.84
C ALA A 191 -5.32 -15.84 1.59
N ILE A 192 -4.16 -15.39 1.12
CA ILE A 192 -4.04 -14.61 -0.12
C ILE A 192 -4.50 -15.46 -1.31
N ARG A 193 -4.01 -16.68 -1.45
CA ARG A 193 -4.42 -17.60 -2.52
C ARG A 193 -5.92 -17.86 -2.51
N ASP A 194 -6.44 -18.25 -1.36
CA ASP A 194 -7.83 -18.67 -1.23
C ASP A 194 -8.80 -17.50 -1.41
N HIS A 195 -8.57 -16.40 -0.68
CA HIS A 195 -9.48 -15.26 -0.71
C HIS A 195 -9.41 -14.49 -2.05
N LEU A 196 -8.19 -14.27 -2.56
CA LEU A 196 -7.99 -13.50 -3.78
C LEU A 196 -8.01 -14.36 -5.05
N ASN A 197 -8.11 -15.68 -4.90
CA ASN A 197 -8.10 -16.64 -6.01
C ASN A 197 -6.92 -16.39 -6.98
N VAL A 198 -5.73 -16.17 -6.42
CA VAL A 198 -4.48 -15.96 -7.17
C VAL A 198 -3.59 -17.19 -6.98
N PRO A 199 -3.20 -17.91 -8.05
CA PRO A 199 -2.39 -19.13 -7.96
C PRO A 199 -0.92 -18.79 -7.67
N LEU A 200 -0.60 -18.55 -6.41
CA LEU A 200 0.76 -18.29 -5.93
C LEU A 200 1.33 -19.52 -5.22
N SER A 201 2.64 -19.73 -5.36
CA SER A 201 3.41 -20.69 -4.57
C SER A 201 3.59 -20.20 -3.13
N ASP A 202 4.20 -21.01 -2.28
CA ASP A 202 4.66 -20.52 -0.98
C ASP A 202 5.83 -19.54 -1.19
N PRO A 203 5.85 -18.40 -0.45
CA PRO A 203 6.91 -17.44 -0.61
C PRO A 203 8.23 -17.98 -0.05
N GLU A 204 9.33 -17.68 -0.72
CA GLU A 204 10.66 -17.84 -0.11
C GLU A 204 10.81 -16.86 1.05
N ALA A 205 11.65 -17.21 2.02
CA ALA A 205 11.96 -16.36 3.16
C ALA A 205 12.73 -15.12 2.69
N VAL A 206 12.03 -14.05 2.38
CA VAL A 206 12.58 -12.75 1.95
C VAL A 206 12.80 -11.82 3.13
N TYR A 207 12.29 -12.22 4.31
CA TYR A 207 12.30 -11.41 5.50
C TYR A 207 13.69 -11.28 6.10
N ARG A 208 14.14 -10.04 6.33
CA ARG A 208 15.29 -9.70 7.15
C ARG A 208 14.82 -8.82 8.31
N GLU A 209 15.05 -9.27 9.52
CA GLU A 209 14.63 -8.59 10.76
C GLU A 209 15.13 -7.13 10.83
N GLU A 210 16.31 -6.88 10.29
CA GLU A 210 16.95 -5.56 10.17
C GLU A 210 16.14 -4.53 9.34
N TRP A 211 15.17 -4.99 8.52
CA TRP A 211 14.31 -4.11 7.72
C TRP A 211 13.12 -3.56 8.52
N LEU A 212 12.83 -4.15 9.67
CA LEU A 212 11.79 -3.70 10.58
C LEU A 212 12.43 -3.04 11.80
N VAL A 213 12.62 -1.75 11.72
CA VAL A 213 13.01 -0.98 12.90
C VAL A 213 11.79 -0.87 13.81
N ALA A 214 11.79 -1.65 14.88
CA ALA A 214 10.82 -1.58 15.95
C ALA A 214 11.21 -0.43 16.89
N ASP A 215 10.61 0.74 16.71
CA ASP A 215 10.67 1.82 17.69
C ASP A 215 9.25 2.22 18.07
N ASP A 216 8.79 1.72 19.19
CA ASP A 216 7.59 2.18 19.89
C ASP A 216 7.90 3.42 20.72
N VAL A 217 8.22 4.53 20.07
CA VAL A 217 8.26 5.81 20.77
C VAL A 217 6.92 6.50 20.58
N ALA A 218 6.04 6.31 21.54
CA ALA A 218 4.84 7.11 21.67
C ALA A 218 5.24 8.54 22.02
N HIS A 219 5.22 9.44 21.05
CA HIS A 219 5.30 10.87 21.31
C HIS A 219 3.91 11.40 21.61
N SER A 220 3.51 11.32 22.88
CA SER A 220 2.27 11.95 23.34
C SER A 220 2.45 13.46 23.41
N HIS A 221 1.78 14.18 22.52
CA HIS A 221 1.58 15.61 22.64
C HIS A 221 0.13 15.87 23.06
N ALA A 222 -0.11 16.68 24.06
CA ALA A 222 -1.46 16.99 24.53
C ALA A 222 -2.40 17.49 23.42
N ALA A 223 -1.86 18.19 22.41
CA ALA A 223 -2.59 18.62 21.21
C ALA A 223 -2.93 17.47 20.24
N ALA A 224 -2.32 16.31 20.39
CA ALA A 224 -2.50 15.15 19.51
C ALA A 224 -3.50 14.11 20.06
N ALA A 225 -3.91 14.20 21.32
CA ALA A 225 -4.66 13.15 22.01
C ALA A 225 -5.94 12.70 21.30
N ALA A 226 -6.68 13.63 20.69
CA ALA A 226 -7.88 13.29 19.91
C ALA A 226 -7.56 12.54 18.63
N LEU A 227 -6.51 12.94 17.91
CA LEU A 227 -6.01 12.29 16.71
C LEU A 227 -5.44 10.91 17.02
N GLU A 228 -4.65 10.80 18.10
CA GLU A 228 -4.10 9.53 18.58
C GLU A 228 -5.21 8.51 18.86
N LYS A 229 -6.24 8.95 19.59
CA LYS A 229 -7.42 8.11 19.88
C LYS A 229 -8.19 7.72 18.60
N ALA A 230 -8.25 8.61 17.63
CA ALA A 230 -8.88 8.31 16.33
C ALA A 230 -8.05 7.30 15.53
N CYS A 231 -6.71 7.46 15.49
CA CYS A 231 -5.80 6.52 14.84
C CYS A 231 -5.87 5.13 15.50
N GLN A 232 -5.90 5.07 16.84
CA GLN A 232 -6.01 3.81 17.55
C GLN A 232 -7.31 3.08 17.21
N ARG A 233 -8.46 3.77 17.26
CA ARG A 233 -9.75 3.18 16.89
C ARG A 233 -9.75 2.66 15.45
N LEU A 234 -9.25 3.44 14.51
CA LEU A 234 -9.15 3.02 13.11
C LEU A 234 -8.23 1.81 12.93
N HIS A 235 -7.11 1.77 13.68
CA HIS A 235 -6.20 0.63 13.68
C HIS A 235 -6.86 -0.64 14.21
N ASP A 236 -7.66 -0.53 15.28
CA ASP A 236 -8.41 -1.64 15.86
C ASP A 236 -9.50 -2.14 14.89
N ASP A 237 -10.19 -1.23 14.18
CA ASP A 237 -11.17 -1.56 13.14
C ASP A 237 -10.52 -2.35 11.99
N LEU A 238 -9.42 -1.84 11.46
CA LEU A 238 -8.65 -2.53 10.42
C LEU A 238 -8.10 -3.87 10.88
N GLY A 239 -7.66 -3.95 12.14
CA GLY A 239 -7.22 -5.21 12.77
C GLY A 239 -8.34 -6.25 12.85
N ARG A 240 -9.61 -5.84 13.00
CA ARG A 240 -10.75 -6.74 12.91
C ARG A 240 -10.96 -7.26 11.49
N LEU A 241 -10.88 -6.39 10.49
CA LEU A 241 -10.94 -6.80 9.08
C LEU A 241 -9.78 -7.73 8.68
N ALA A 242 -8.61 -7.55 9.25
CA ALA A 242 -7.45 -8.38 8.97
C ALA A 242 -7.54 -9.81 9.55
N ARG A 243 -8.42 -10.02 10.50
CA ARG A 243 -8.67 -11.34 11.13
C ARG A 243 -9.90 -12.07 10.58
N ALA A 244 -10.72 -11.38 9.82
CA ALA A 244 -11.87 -11.95 9.13
C ALA A 244 -11.46 -12.66 7.85
#